data_84d19d935dcdee5c021de83cc5d2003d
#
_entry.id   84d19d935dcdee5c021de83cc5d2003d
#
_cell.length_a   1.000
_cell.length_b   1.000
_cell.length_c   1.000
_cell.angle_alpha   90.00
_cell.angle_beta   90.00
_cell.angle_gamma   90.00
#
_symmetry.space_group_name_H-M   'P 1'
#
loop_
_entity.id
_entity.type
_entity.pdbx_description
1 polymer ?
#
loop_
_entity_poly.entity_id
_entity_poly.type
_entity_poly.pdbx_seq_one_letter_code
_entity_poly.pdbx_strand_id
1 'polypeptide(L)'
;SLVQLGLNQAEDGRIVFDGIFPQNSLRENAMNYRFAIPGGGAALFDSGVEGVVWYGAYEDKLRGFKRASVFDRCLPTKTCPKVIEQFGASEMWGLRGSPALIGTDAKADIPLPANVRRYYNPGVTHGGGQGGFKLEGPRMAACTLAGNPNPVADTARAHLANLISWVKDGVEPPPSAYPTLAKGDLVTAEQAMARF
;
A
#
# COMPACT_ATOMS: atom_id res chain seq x y z
N SER A 1 -5.24 8.35 4.49
CA SER A 1 -6.48 9.04 4.97
C SER A 1 -6.49 10.54 4.71
N LEU A 2 -5.41 11.30 5.02
CA LEU A 2 -5.39 12.77 4.83
C LEU A 2 -5.77 13.20 3.41
N VAL A 3 -5.13 12.59 2.40
CA VAL A 3 -5.40 12.89 0.99
C VAL A 3 -6.83 12.51 0.60
N GLN A 4 -7.28 11.33 1.02
CA GLN A 4 -8.62 10.82 0.74
C GLN A 4 -9.73 11.69 1.35
N LEU A 5 -9.46 12.31 2.50
CA LEU A 5 -10.38 13.24 3.16
C LEU A 5 -10.31 14.66 2.60
N GLY A 6 -9.39 14.96 1.69
CA GLY A 6 -9.17 16.30 1.14
C GLY A 6 -8.41 17.23 2.06
N LEU A 7 -7.73 16.69 3.07
CA LEU A 7 -7.00 17.48 4.09
C LEU A 7 -5.57 17.85 3.65
N ASN A 8 -5.22 17.62 2.39
CA ASN A 8 -3.93 18.07 1.84
C ASN A 8 -4.00 19.46 1.20
N GLN A 9 -4.95 20.25 1.64
CA GLN A 9 -5.13 21.65 1.24
C GLN A 9 -5.23 22.52 2.49
N ALA A 10 -4.39 23.53 2.57
CA ALA A 10 -4.46 24.56 3.61
C ALA A 10 -5.63 25.51 3.35
N GLU A 11 -5.99 26.32 4.33
CA GLU A 11 -7.09 27.30 4.23
C GLU A 11 -6.87 28.33 3.11
N ASP A 12 -5.61 28.66 2.81
CA ASP A 12 -5.21 29.54 1.72
C ASP A 12 -5.11 28.84 0.35
N GLY A 13 -5.50 27.57 0.26
CA GLY A 13 -5.51 26.78 -0.96
C GLY A 13 -4.19 26.07 -1.29
N ARG A 14 -3.11 26.33 -0.55
CA ARG A 14 -1.81 25.67 -0.79
C ARG A 14 -1.84 24.19 -0.43
N ILE A 15 -0.98 23.42 -1.09
CA ILE A 15 -0.70 22.04 -0.70
C ILE A 15 -0.01 22.01 0.67
N VAL A 16 -0.38 21.05 1.51
CA VAL A 16 0.21 20.87 2.86
C VAL A 16 1.40 19.92 2.82
N PHE A 17 1.24 18.78 2.12
CA PHE A 17 2.29 17.78 1.95
C PHE A 17 2.53 17.54 0.47
N ASP A 18 3.72 17.86 -0.03
CA ASP A 18 4.11 17.64 -1.44
C ASP A 18 4.38 16.17 -1.74
N GLY A 19 4.77 15.40 -0.73
CA GLY A 19 5.06 13.98 -0.85
C GLY A 19 4.63 13.17 0.36
N ILE A 20 4.21 11.94 0.12
CA ILE A 20 3.88 10.97 1.18
C ILE A 20 4.55 9.63 0.90
N PHE A 21 4.97 8.95 1.97
CA PHE A 21 5.61 7.64 1.90
C PHE A 21 4.86 6.62 2.76
N PRO A 22 3.74 6.05 2.27
CA PRO A 22 3.06 4.96 2.94
C PRO A 22 3.93 3.70 2.96
N GLN A 23 4.11 3.13 4.14
CA GLN A 23 4.80 1.86 4.31
C GLN A 23 3.83 0.84 4.90
N ASN A 24 3.83 -0.37 4.35
CA ASN A 24 3.03 -1.50 4.84
C ASN A 24 1.51 -1.18 4.92
N SER A 25 1.00 -0.32 4.02
CA SER A 25 -0.32 0.29 4.12
C SER A 25 -1.30 -0.14 3.03
N LEU A 26 -1.03 -1.22 2.34
CA LEU A 26 -1.76 -1.67 1.15
C LEU A 26 -3.27 -1.90 1.38
N ARG A 27 -3.68 -2.10 2.62
CA ARG A 27 -5.06 -2.31 3.05
C ARG A 27 -5.37 -1.48 4.30
N GLU A 28 -5.27 -0.18 4.21
CA GLU A 28 -5.66 0.65 5.36
C GLU A 28 -7.09 1.15 5.22
N ASN A 29 -7.81 1.09 6.34
CA ASN A 29 -9.09 1.74 6.46
C ASN A 29 -8.89 3.25 6.38
N ALA A 30 -9.66 3.90 5.53
CA ALA A 30 -9.81 5.32 5.64
C ALA A 30 -10.31 5.67 7.04
N MET A 31 -9.70 6.65 7.67
CA MET A 31 -10.21 7.22 8.93
C MET A 31 -11.47 8.05 8.67
N ASN A 32 -12.41 7.50 7.92
CA ASN A 32 -13.69 8.12 7.60
C ASN A 32 -14.78 7.77 8.62
N TYR A 33 -14.45 7.02 9.64
CA TYR A 33 -15.33 6.74 10.75
C TYR A 33 -15.11 7.77 11.84
N ARG A 34 -16.09 8.62 12.03
CA ARG A 34 -16.05 9.72 13.02
C ARG A 34 -15.71 9.24 14.44
N PHE A 35 -15.95 7.99 14.74
CA PHE A 35 -15.80 7.41 16.08
C PHE A 35 -15.08 6.08 16.10
N ALA A 36 -14.26 5.74 15.17
CA ALA A 36 -13.65 4.44 15.00
C ALA A 36 -14.64 3.28 15.28
N ILE A 37 -14.64 2.25 14.50
CA ILE A 37 -15.41 1.05 14.85
C ILE A 37 -14.82 0.51 16.16
N PRO A 38 -15.62 0.28 17.21
CA PRO A 38 -15.13 -0.40 18.40
C PRO A 38 -14.41 -1.68 18.01
N GLY A 39 -13.18 -1.84 18.41
CA GLY A 39 -12.34 -2.94 17.96
C GLY A 39 -11.72 -2.75 16.57
N GLY A 40 -11.58 -1.51 16.09
CA GLY A 40 -11.06 -1.20 14.73
C GLY A 40 -9.72 -1.83 14.38
N GLY A 41 -8.89 -2.21 15.35
CA GLY A 41 -7.72 -3.05 15.12
C GLY A 41 -8.07 -4.45 14.60
N ALA A 42 -9.24 -4.97 14.90
CA ALA A 42 -9.75 -6.25 14.38
C ALA A 42 -10.23 -6.16 12.93
N ALA A 43 -10.48 -4.95 12.43
CA ALA A 43 -10.90 -4.72 11.04
C ALA A 43 -9.89 -5.22 9.99
N LEU A 44 -8.66 -5.50 10.37
CA LEU A 44 -7.69 -6.17 9.50
C LEU A 44 -8.16 -7.54 9.01
N PHE A 45 -9.02 -8.19 9.77
CA PHE A 45 -9.55 -9.51 9.46
C PHE A 45 -10.97 -9.48 8.89
N ASP A 46 -11.67 -8.35 9.02
CA ASP A 46 -13.01 -8.20 8.48
C ASP A 46 -12.93 -7.80 7.00
N SER A 47 -13.60 -8.55 6.15
CA SER A 47 -13.73 -8.20 4.74
C SER A 47 -14.83 -7.15 4.56
N GLY A 48 -14.60 -6.19 3.66
CA GLY A 48 -15.62 -5.23 3.24
C GLY A 48 -15.70 -3.94 4.05
N VAL A 49 -14.85 -3.77 5.07
CA VAL A 49 -14.76 -2.52 5.84
C VAL A 49 -13.79 -1.51 5.24
N GLU A 50 -12.96 -1.94 4.29
CA GLU A 50 -12.06 -1.04 3.59
C GLU A 50 -12.86 -0.06 2.74
N GLY A 51 -12.47 1.20 2.81
CA GLY A 51 -12.93 2.20 1.86
C GLY A 51 -12.21 2.08 0.52
N VAL A 52 -12.11 3.20 -0.18
CA VAL A 52 -11.32 3.31 -1.42
C VAL A 52 -9.84 3.19 -1.07
N VAL A 53 -9.15 2.17 -1.59
CA VAL A 53 -7.73 1.86 -1.30
C VAL A 53 -6.85 1.96 -2.54
N TRP A 54 -7.40 2.23 -3.70
CA TRP A 54 -6.70 2.32 -4.98
C TRP A 54 -6.42 3.76 -5.38
N TYR A 55 -5.24 3.98 -5.94
CA TYR A 55 -4.83 5.30 -6.45
C TYR A 55 -5.43 5.61 -7.83
N GLY A 56 -5.49 4.62 -8.73
CA GLY A 56 -6.23 4.75 -9.98
C GLY A 56 -7.73 4.61 -9.77
N ALA A 57 -8.54 5.27 -10.57
CA ALA A 57 -9.98 5.21 -10.42
C ALA A 57 -10.56 3.82 -10.76
N TYR A 58 -11.22 3.20 -9.81
CA TYR A 58 -11.82 1.88 -9.92
C TYR A 58 -13.28 1.89 -9.41
N GLU A 59 -14.14 1.08 -10.02
CA GLU A 59 -15.53 0.88 -9.60
C GLU A 59 -15.65 -0.49 -8.92
N ASP A 60 -15.89 -0.50 -7.63
CA ASP A 60 -16.05 -1.75 -6.89
C ASP A 60 -17.50 -2.22 -6.91
N LYS A 61 -17.87 -2.90 -7.97
CA LYS A 61 -19.22 -3.41 -8.16
C LYS A 61 -19.63 -4.47 -7.14
N LEU A 62 -18.66 -5.27 -6.65
CA LEU A 62 -18.95 -6.33 -5.69
C LEU A 62 -19.39 -5.77 -4.33
N ARG A 63 -18.86 -4.61 -3.94
CA ARG A 63 -19.21 -3.93 -2.69
C ARG A 63 -20.14 -2.74 -2.88
N GLY A 64 -20.55 -2.46 -4.12
CA GLY A 64 -21.45 -1.35 -4.44
C GLY A 64 -20.82 0.03 -4.38
N PHE A 65 -19.49 0.15 -4.41
CA PHE A 65 -18.82 1.45 -4.45
C PHE A 65 -18.79 1.98 -5.88
N LYS A 66 -19.21 3.22 -6.03
CA LYS A 66 -19.05 3.96 -7.29
C LYS A 66 -17.58 4.09 -7.65
N ARG A 67 -17.32 4.37 -8.93
CA ARG A 67 -15.97 4.66 -9.41
C ARG A 67 -15.33 5.78 -8.60
N ALA A 68 -14.21 5.49 -7.98
CA ALA A 68 -13.53 6.39 -7.05
C ALA A 68 -12.02 6.12 -6.99
N SER A 69 -11.28 7.05 -6.43
CA SER A 69 -9.84 7.00 -6.19
C SER A 69 -9.52 7.66 -4.85
N VAL A 70 -8.40 7.28 -4.26
CA VAL A 70 -7.83 7.98 -3.09
C VAL A 70 -7.61 9.48 -3.39
N PHE A 71 -7.46 9.84 -4.65
CA PHE A 71 -7.17 11.20 -5.10
C PHE A 71 -8.39 12.05 -5.48
N ASP A 72 -9.60 11.52 -5.42
CA ASP A 72 -10.79 12.23 -5.89
C ASP A 72 -10.97 13.62 -5.29
N ARG A 73 -10.58 13.80 -4.03
CA ARG A 73 -10.73 15.10 -3.35
C ARG A 73 -9.56 16.07 -3.57
N CYS A 74 -8.37 15.56 -3.88
CA CYS A 74 -7.21 16.42 -4.14
C CYS A 74 -7.03 16.79 -5.62
N LEU A 75 -7.60 15.99 -6.53
CA LEU A 75 -7.50 16.29 -7.98
C LEU A 75 -8.11 17.65 -8.35
N PRO A 76 -9.35 17.99 -7.94
CA PRO A 76 -9.96 19.28 -8.28
C PRO A 76 -9.18 20.49 -7.74
N THR A 77 -8.54 20.32 -6.58
CA THR A 77 -7.78 21.39 -5.92
C THR A 77 -6.31 21.41 -6.30
N LYS A 78 -5.86 20.43 -7.10
CA LYS A 78 -4.44 20.26 -7.50
C LYS A 78 -3.50 20.09 -6.29
N THR A 79 -3.99 19.50 -5.23
CA THR A 79 -3.22 19.25 -3.99
C THR A 79 -2.87 17.78 -3.79
N CYS A 80 -2.90 16.97 -4.85
CA CYS A 80 -2.47 15.59 -4.78
C CYS A 80 -0.95 15.50 -4.64
N PRO A 81 -0.44 14.82 -3.61
CA PRO A 81 0.99 14.68 -3.38
C PRO A 81 1.63 13.70 -4.35
N LYS A 82 2.94 13.73 -4.45
CA LYS A 82 3.73 12.61 -4.97
C LYS A 82 3.71 11.48 -3.94
N VAL A 83 3.59 10.24 -4.39
CA VAL A 83 3.47 9.08 -3.50
C VAL A 83 4.51 8.05 -3.87
N ILE A 84 5.27 7.60 -2.90
CA ILE A 84 6.02 6.34 -2.98
C ILE A 84 5.43 5.38 -1.96
N GLU A 85 4.79 4.32 -2.42
CA GLU A 85 4.22 3.28 -1.57
C GLU A 85 5.14 2.05 -1.56
N GLN A 86 5.41 1.53 -0.36
CA GLN A 86 6.21 0.34 -0.15
C GLN A 86 5.45 -0.68 0.69
N PHE A 87 5.50 -1.97 0.30
CA PHE A 87 4.88 -3.05 1.06
C PHE A 87 5.65 -4.36 0.89
N GLY A 88 5.42 -5.30 1.77
CA GLY A 88 6.06 -6.62 1.77
C GLY A 88 5.08 -7.77 1.56
N ALA A 89 5.59 -8.98 1.74
CA ALA A 89 4.79 -10.21 1.60
C ALA A 89 3.65 -10.29 2.61
N SER A 90 3.84 -9.78 3.83
CA SER A 90 2.80 -9.76 4.85
C SER A 90 1.57 -8.96 4.44
N GLU A 91 1.75 -7.85 3.73
CA GLU A 91 0.64 -7.03 3.27
C GLU A 91 -0.15 -7.73 2.16
N MET A 92 0.54 -8.49 1.31
CA MET A 92 -0.13 -9.27 0.25
C MET A 92 -0.93 -10.45 0.82
N TRP A 93 -0.31 -11.25 1.69
CA TRP A 93 -0.88 -12.49 2.20
C TRP A 93 -1.69 -12.29 3.48
N GLY A 94 -1.09 -11.71 4.50
CA GLY A 94 -1.70 -11.53 5.82
C GLY A 94 -2.79 -10.47 5.82
N LEU A 95 -2.54 -9.34 5.15
CA LEU A 95 -3.50 -8.22 5.08
C LEU A 95 -4.35 -8.24 3.82
N ARG A 96 -4.23 -9.24 2.96
CA ARG A 96 -5.05 -9.40 1.74
C ARG A 96 -5.02 -8.16 0.85
N GLY A 97 -3.82 -7.62 0.59
CA GLY A 97 -3.62 -6.33 -0.08
C GLY A 97 -3.93 -6.30 -1.59
N SER A 98 -4.18 -7.45 -2.22
CA SER A 98 -4.41 -7.52 -3.67
C SER A 98 -5.52 -6.59 -4.20
N PRO A 99 -6.63 -6.31 -3.48
CA PRO A 99 -7.64 -5.37 -3.99
C PRO A 99 -7.12 -3.97 -4.28
N ALA A 100 -6.07 -3.51 -3.60
CA ALA A 100 -5.44 -2.22 -3.90
C ALA A 100 -4.69 -2.21 -5.25
N LEU A 101 -4.40 -3.38 -5.81
CA LEU A 101 -3.67 -3.58 -7.06
C LEU A 101 -4.59 -3.86 -8.24
N ILE A 102 -5.58 -4.74 -8.03
CA ILE A 102 -6.40 -5.36 -9.08
C ILE A 102 -7.91 -5.25 -8.82
N GLY A 103 -8.30 -4.48 -7.82
CA GLY A 103 -9.71 -4.40 -7.41
C GLY A 103 -10.21 -5.69 -6.74
N THR A 104 -11.48 -5.70 -6.41
CA THR A 104 -12.14 -6.85 -5.76
C THR A 104 -12.56 -7.93 -6.75
N ASP A 105 -12.73 -7.60 -8.02
CA ASP A 105 -13.09 -8.55 -9.07
C ASP A 105 -11.88 -9.25 -9.71
N ALA A 106 -10.67 -8.80 -9.41
CA ALA A 106 -9.41 -9.37 -9.86
C ALA A 106 -9.30 -9.58 -11.40
N LYS A 107 -9.95 -8.73 -12.18
CA LYS A 107 -9.99 -8.88 -13.64
C LYS A 107 -8.89 -8.15 -14.38
N ALA A 108 -8.39 -7.06 -13.81
CA ALA A 108 -7.38 -6.23 -14.44
C ALA A 108 -6.55 -5.48 -13.39
N ASP A 109 -5.32 -5.17 -13.74
CA ASP A 109 -4.49 -4.26 -12.94
C ASP A 109 -5.11 -2.86 -12.92
N ILE A 110 -5.17 -2.24 -11.74
CA ILE A 110 -5.59 -0.84 -11.61
C ILE A 110 -4.37 0.03 -11.92
N PRO A 111 -4.42 0.86 -12.98
CA PRO A 111 -3.27 1.68 -13.36
C PRO A 111 -2.91 2.68 -12.27
N LEU A 112 -1.61 2.89 -12.03
CA LEU A 112 -1.13 3.93 -11.14
C LEU A 112 -1.10 5.28 -11.85
N PRO A 113 -1.56 6.36 -11.18
CA PRO A 113 -1.35 7.72 -11.66
C PRO A 113 0.14 8.08 -11.74
N ALA A 114 0.49 9.05 -12.58
CA ALA A 114 1.88 9.46 -12.82
C ALA A 114 2.63 9.93 -11.55
N ASN A 115 1.89 10.47 -10.59
CA ASN A 115 2.43 10.93 -9.31
C ASN A 115 2.54 9.82 -8.25
N VAL A 116 2.41 8.54 -8.64
CA VAL A 116 2.53 7.38 -7.73
C VAL A 116 3.61 6.43 -8.22
N ARG A 117 4.45 5.97 -7.30
CA ARG A 117 5.35 4.83 -7.47
C ARG A 117 5.06 3.80 -6.39
N ARG A 118 5.08 2.54 -6.77
CA ARG A 118 4.77 1.41 -5.89
C ARG A 118 5.86 0.36 -5.96
N TYR A 119 6.33 -0.09 -4.80
CA TYR A 119 7.40 -1.09 -4.70
C TYR A 119 7.03 -2.21 -3.74
N TYR A 120 7.21 -3.43 -4.21
CA TYR A 120 7.03 -4.64 -3.43
C TYR A 120 8.37 -5.21 -3.01
N ASN A 121 8.51 -5.51 -1.73
CA ASN A 121 9.66 -6.19 -1.18
C ASN A 121 9.34 -7.67 -0.99
N PRO A 122 9.76 -8.56 -1.89
CA PRO A 122 9.43 -9.98 -1.82
C PRO A 122 10.08 -10.62 -0.58
N GLY A 123 9.35 -11.53 0.07
CA GLY A 123 9.84 -12.25 1.24
C GLY A 123 10.03 -11.42 2.49
N VAL A 124 9.63 -10.15 2.51
CA VAL A 124 9.71 -9.30 3.70
C VAL A 124 8.45 -9.47 4.55
N THR A 125 8.64 -9.68 5.84
CA THR A 125 7.57 -9.70 6.83
C THR A 125 7.14 -8.27 7.20
N HIS A 126 6.02 -8.12 7.90
CA HIS A 126 5.58 -6.82 8.41
C HIS A 126 6.64 -6.21 9.33
N GLY A 127 7.23 -5.11 8.93
CA GLY A 127 8.34 -4.47 9.63
C GLY A 127 9.75 -4.95 9.24
N GLY A 128 9.86 -6.02 8.45
CA GLY A 128 11.16 -6.55 8.00
C GLY A 128 12.00 -7.22 9.10
N GLY A 129 13.17 -7.71 8.71
CA GLY A 129 14.18 -8.28 9.58
C GLY A 129 15.35 -7.33 9.85
N GLN A 130 16.30 -7.80 10.65
CA GLN A 130 17.51 -7.03 11.01
C GLN A 130 18.61 -7.05 9.93
N GLY A 131 18.41 -7.83 8.90
CA GLY A 131 19.44 -8.06 7.86
C GLY A 131 20.51 -9.08 8.30
N GLY A 132 21.48 -9.28 7.41
CA GLY A 132 22.57 -10.24 7.63
C GLY A 132 22.17 -11.67 7.31
N PHE A 133 23.12 -12.58 7.52
CA PHE A 133 22.97 -14.02 7.23
C PHE A 133 22.71 -14.88 8.48
N LYS A 134 22.66 -14.27 9.65
CA LYS A 134 22.35 -14.99 10.91
C LYS A 134 20.85 -15.09 11.07
N LEU A 135 20.37 -16.31 11.18
CA LEU A 135 19.00 -16.56 11.59
C LEU A 135 18.91 -16.32 13.10
N GLU A 136 18.04 -15.39 13.49
CA GLU A 136 17.67 -15.21 14.89
C GLU A 136 16.69 -16.31 15.30
N GLY A 137 16.65 -16.64 16.59
CA GLY A 137 15.63 -17.54 17.13
C GLY A 137 14.21 -17.02 16.89
N PRO A 138 13.19 -17.81 17.26
CA PRO A 138 11.80 -17.40 17.13
C PRO A 138 11.55 -16.06 17.84
N ARG A 139 10.99 -15.09 17.15
CA ARG A 139 10.71 -13.77 17.72
C ARG A 139 9.54 -13.76 18.72
N MET A 140 8.67 -14.75 18.62
CA MET A 140 7.53 -14.94 19.52
C MET A 140 7.48 -16.39 19.97
N ALA A 141 7.06 -16.62 21.20
CA ALA A 141 6.97 -17.96 21.80
C ALA A 141 6.09 -18.94 21.00
N ALA A 142 5.15 -18.41 20.21
CA ALA A 142 4.27 -19.22 19.36
C ALA A 142 4.90 -19.59 17.99
N CYS A 143 6.08 -19.06 17.66
CA CYS A 143 6.74 -19.36 16.40
C CYS A 143 7.70 -20.55 16.56
N THR A 144 7.64 -21.51 15.63
CA THR A 144 8.55 -22.66 15.58
C THR A 144 9.77 -22.42 14.72
N LEU A 145 9.71 -21.46 13.82
CA LEU A 145 10.79 -21.13 12.88
C LEU A 145 11.55 -19.88 13.32
N ALA A 146 12.79 -19.81 12.89
CA ALA A 146 13.62 -18.62 13.06
C ALA A 146 12.98 -17.39 12.41
N GLY A 147 13.26 -16.21 12.96
CA GLY A 147 12.84 -14.95 12.38
C GLY A 147 13.44 -14.74 10.98
N ASN A 148 12.63 -14.21 10.05
CA ASN A 148 13.11 -13.87 8.72
C ASN A 148 14.05 -12.65 8.80
N PRO A 149 15.32 -12.76 8.38
CA PRO A 149 16.29 -11.66 8.48
C PRO A 149 16.15 -10.62 7.37
N ASN A 150 15.28 -10.83 6.38
CA ASN A 150 15.17 -9.96 5.20
C ASN A 150 14.82 -8.51 5.60
N PRO A 151 15.72 -7.53 5.41
CA PRO A 151 15.52 -6.17 5.88
C PRO A 151 14.65 -5.37 4.92
N VAL A 152 13.97 -4.35 5.46
CA VAL A 152 13.21 -3.37 4.69
C VAL A 152 13.78 -1.95 4.86
N ALA A 153 14.58 -1.74 5.90
CA ALA A 153 15.06 -0.42 6.27
C ALA A 153 15.94 0.25 5.19
N ASP A 154 16.73 -0.54 4.46
CA ASP A 154 17.60 0.01 3.41
C ASP A 154 16.80 0.47 2.20
N THR A 155 15.83 -0.33 1.76
CA THR A 155 14.91 0.08 0.68
C THR A 155 14.06 1.26 1.10
N ALA A 156 13.58 1.31 2.35
CA ALA A 156 12.81 2.44 2.86
C ALA A 156 13.63 3.76 2.84
N ARG A 157 14.90 3.72 3.25
CA ARG A 157 15.79 4.89 3.16
C ARG A 157 16.00 5.35 1.72
N ALA A 158 16.22 4.41 0.80
CA ALA A 158 16.39 4.71 -0.62
C ALA A 158 15.12 5.33 -1.22
N HIS A 159 13.94 4.78 -0.89
CA HIS A 159 12.68 5.32 -1.37
C HIS A 159 12.36 6.70 -0.79
N LEU A 160 12.71 6.95 0.47
CA LEU A 160 12.56 8.28 1.06
C LEU A 160 13.47 9.30 0.38
N ALA A 161 14.72 8.95 0.10
CA ALA A 161 15.64 9.81 -0.65
C ALA A 161 15.10 10.11 -2.07
N ASN A 162 14.59 9.08 -2.76
CA ASN A 162 13.97 9.24 -4.07
C ASN A 162 12.72 10.15 -4.00
N LEU A 163 11.88 10.04 -2.97
CA LEU A 163 10.73 10.91 -2.80
C LEU A 163 11.15 12.37 -2.60
N ILE A 164 12.18 12.61 -1.79
CA ILE A 164 12.71 13.94 -1.54
C ILE A 164 13.22 14.56 -2.86
N SER A 165 14.04 13.84 -3.62
CA SER A 165 14.52 14.33 -4.92
C SER A 165 13.39 14.54 -5.92
N TRP A 166 12.40 13.65 -5.91
CA TRP A 166 11.24 13.80 -6.78
C TRP A 166 10.42 15.06 -6.45
N VAL A 167 10.21 15.32 -5.16
CA VAL A 167 9.47 16.51 -4.71
C VAL A 167 10.28 17.79 -4.98
N LYS A 168 11.55 17.83 -4.57
CA LYS A 168 12.36 19.05 -4.60
C LYS A 168 12.92 19.37 -5.98
N ASP A 169 13.40 18.35 -6.67
CA ASP A 169 14.24 18.51 -7.86
C ASP A 169 13.52 18.02 -9.13
N GLY A 170 12.33 17.42 -9.00
CA GLY A 170 11.59 16.84 -10.12
C GLY A 170 12.20 15.54 -10.66
N VAL A 171 13.22 14.99 -10.01
CA VAL A 171 13.87 13.76 -10.43
C VAL A 171 12.96 12.56 -10.15
N GLU A 172 12.43 11.95 -11.21
CA GLU A 172 11.53 10.82 -11.07
C GLU A 172 12.22 9.60 -10.46
N PRO A 173 11.57 8.92 -9.50
CA PRO A 173 12.04 7.63 -9.00
C PRO A 173 12.06 6.57 -10.09
N PRO A 174 12.79 5.46 -9.88
CA PRO A 174 12.71 4.29 -10.76
C PRO A 174 11.25 3.86 -11.01
N PRO A 175 10.98 3.18 -12.13
CA PRO A 175 9.64 2.65 -12.42
C PRO A 175 9.12 1.77 -11.28
N SER A 176 7.81 1.77 -11.06
CA SER A 176 7.15 0.90 -10.08
C SER A 176 7.49 -0.57 -10.31
N ALA A 177 7.76 -1.29 -9.23
CA ALA A 177 8.08 -2.72 -9.24
C ALA A 177 7.23 -3.45 -8.20
N TYR A 178 6.15 -4.07 -8.64
CA TYR A 178 5.20 -4.80 -7.80
C TYR A 178 4.48 -5.88 -8.64
N PRO A 179 3.87 -6.91 -7.98
CA PRO A 179 3.15 -7.97 -8.68
C PRO A 179 1.95 -7.45 -9.45
N THR A 180 1.77 -7.94 -10.68
CA THR A 180 0.66 -7.58 -11.55
C THR A 180 0.04 -8.81 -12.22
N LEU A 181 -1.23 -8.70 -12.61
CA LEU A 181 -1.89 -9.72 -13.43
C LEU A 181 -1.26 -9.81 -14.82
N ALA A 182 -0.95 -8.66 -15.41
CA ALA A 182 -0.37 -8.59 -16.76
C ALA A 182 0.97 -9.32 -16.89
N LYS A 183 1.76 -9.42 -15.80
CA LYS A 183 3.01 -10.17 -15.77
C LYS A 183 2.85 -11.62 -15.33
N GLY A 184 1.66 -12.04 -14.90
CA GLY A 184 1.43 -13.35 -14.31
C GLY A 184 2.01 -13.52 -12.91
N ASP A 185 2.33 -12.42 -12.22
CA ASP A 185 2.86 -12.46 -10.85
C ASP A 185 1.77 -12.73 -9.80
N LEU A 186 0.52 -12.45 -10.16
CA LEU A 186 -0.65 -12.70 -9.31
C LEU A 186 -1.39 -13.95 -9.80
N VAL A 187 -1.65 -14.86 -8.89
CA VAL A 187 -2.34 -16.13 -9.14
C VAL A 187 -3.50 -16.30 -8.17
N THR A 188 -4.42 -17.22 -8.42
CA THR A 188 -5.50 -17.52 -7.47
C THR A 188 -4.96 -18.15 -6.18
N ALA A 189 -5.75 -18.09 -5.11
CA ALA A 189 -5.39 -18.72 -3.85
C ALA A 189 -5.16 -20.23 -4.01
N GLU A 190 -5.98 -20.91 -4.80
CA GLU A 190 -5.85 -22.34 -5.09
C GLU A 190 -4.54 -22.65 -5.81
N GLN A 191 -4.19 -21.83 -6.82
CA GLN A 191 -2.92 -21.98 -7.54
C GLN A 191 -1.70 -21.73 -6.65
N ALA A 192 -1.79 -20.76 -5.73
CA ALA A 192 -0.74 -20.51 -4.77
C ALA A 192 -0.59 -21.69 -3.80
N MET A 193 -1.69 -22.14 -3.20
CA MET A 193 -1.70 -23.23 -2.22
C MET A 193 -1.29 -24.58 -2.82
N ALA A 194 -1.53 -24.81 -4.11
CA ALA A 194 -1.12 -26.04 -4.78
C ALA A 194 0.42 -26.20 -4.92
N ARG A 195 1.19 -25.17 -4.54
CA ARG A 195 2.66 -25.18 -4.57
C ARG A 195 3.31 -25.53 -3.23
N PHE A 196 2.52 -25.66 -2.18
CA PHE A 196 2.93 -26.01 -0.82
C PHE A 196 2.34 -27.37 -0.41
#